data_1950e78bf71d79948f549e08e139a6c5
#
_entry.id   1950e78bf71d79948f549e08e139a6c5
#
_cell.length_a   1.000
_cell.length_b   1.000
_cell.length_c   1.000
_cell.angle_alpha   90.00
_cell.angle_beta   90.00
_cell.angle_gamma   90.00
#
_symmetry.space_group_name_H-M   'P 1'
#
loop_
_entity.id
_entity.type
_entity.pdbx_description
1 polymer ?
#
loop_
_entity_poly.entity_id
_entity_poly.type
_entity_poly.pdbx_seq_one_letter_code
_entity_poly.pdbx_strand_id
1 'polypeptide(L)'
;MRKIGITETYDPCFVPDWETKLLEANIVISKELNDEMIEKLLIVQDRVIFHHTVTGQGGTVLEPNVQTPEHEFAQFRKLLSRGFPLTHYVLRLDPIILWSKETQDNIIKVLELWKPVVEECRNQIRCRVSVVDLYPHVKERLAAAGYKVFYDSFTAPDAVFRRIDTIFCQFYQYFRLECCAEPKLFPYNFMHYGCASYYDLELLGFDKERQKEYGAPDKKQRGDCMCLAKKQILGTKPGRCPHGCLYCFWKD
;
A
#
# COMPACT_ATOMS: atom_id res chain seq x y z
N MET A 1 6.67 23.61 11.38
CA MET A 1 5.80 22.45 11.07
C MET A 1 6.69 21.37 10.47
N ARG A 2 6.72 20.18 11.08
CA ARG A 2 7.56 19.06 10.64
C ARG A 2 7.00 18.38 9.39
N LYS A 3 7.83 17.65 8.67
CA LYS A 3 7.43 16.87 7.50
C LYS A 3 7.53 15.39 7.82
N ILE A 4 6.63 14.59 7.23
CA ILE A 4 6.76 13.14 7.18
C ILE A 4 7.38 12.74 5.84
N GLY A 5 8.40 11.84 5.87
CA GLY A 5 9.00 11.30 4.66
C GLY A 5 8.07 10.27 4.03
N ILE A 6 8.04 10.18 2.69
CA ILE A 6 7.23 9.16 1.98
C ILE A 6 7.84 8.79 0.63
N THR A 7 7.80 7.50 0.28
CA THR A 7 8.30 6.97 -1.01
C THR A 7 7.15 6.66 -1.98
N GLU A 8 6.20 7.60 -2.17
CA GLU A 8 4.98 7.34 -2.97
C GLU A 8 5.17 7.51 -4.50
N THR A 9 6.27 8.10 -4.95
CA THR A 9 6.45 8.44 -6.37
C THR A 9 7.33 7.48 -7.15
N TYR A 10 8.16 6.72 -6.47
CA TYR A 10 9.07 5.75 -7.06
C TYR A 10 9.36 4.65 -6.04
N ASP A 11 9.50 3.39 -6.48
CA ASP A 11 9.75 2.29 -5.57
C ASP A 11 11.17 2.38 -4.99
N PRO A 12 11.33 2.41 -3.66
CA PRO A 12 12.63 2.56 -3.01
C PRO A 12 13.58 1.39 -3.27
N CYS A 13 13.09 0.20 -3.63
CA CYS A 13 13.97 -0.93 -3.98
C CYS A 13 14.89 -0.62 -5.18
N PHE A 14 14.53 0.37 -6.01
CA PHE A 14 15.36 0.85 -7.14
C PHE A 14 16.13 2.14 -6.82
N VAL A 15 16.11 2.63 -5.58
CA VAL A 15 16.82 3.84 -5.14
C VAL A 15 17.88 3.46 -4.12
N PRO A 16 19.15 3.38 -4.47
CA PRO A 16 20.19 2.77 -3.64
C PRO A 16 20.37 3.38 -2.25
N ASP A 17 20.09 4.66 -2.09
CA ASP A 17 20.41 5.47 -0.89
C ASP A 17 19.17 6.13 -0.26
N TRP A 18 17.98 5.56 -0.47
CA TRP A 18 16.72 6.15 0.05
C TRP A 18 16.74 6.30 1.57
N GLU A 19 17.36 5.36 2.28
CA GLU A 19 17.45 5.33 3.74
C GLU A 19 18.27 6.49 4.32
N THR A 20 19.18 7.07 3.55
CA THR A 20 19.99 8.24 3.97
C THR A 20 19.19 9.54 3.97
N LYS A 21 18.06 9.56 3.28
CA LYS A 21 17.17 10.74 3.13
C LYS A 21 16.03 10.76 4.12
N LEU A 22 15.96 9.78 5.03
CA LEU A 22 14.89 9.64 6.00
C LEU A 22 14.84 10.84 6.96
N LEU A 23 13.59 11.21 7.26
CA LEU A 23 13.26 12.16 8.30
C LEU A 23 13.10 11.43 9.65
N GLU A 24 12.57 12.14 10.64
CA GLU A 24 12.27 11.58 11.97
C GLU A 24 11.13 10.54 11.92
N ALA A 25 10.14 10.73 11.05
CA ALA A 25 9.06 9.80 10.77
C ALA A 25 8.89 9.59 9.26
N ASN A 26 8.72 8.35 8.82
CA ASN A 26 8.67 8.03 7.40
C ASN A 26 7.68 6.91 7.09
N ILE A 27 7.09 7.00 5.92
CA ILE A 27 6.30 5.93 5.28
C ILE A 27 7.09 5.42 4.09
N VAL A 28 7.51 4.19 4.15
CA VAL A 28 8.23 3.53 3.06
C VAL A 28 7.27 2.58 2.34
N ILE A 29 7.01 2.85 1.07
CA ILE A 29 6.06 2.09 0.24
C ILE A 29 6.87 1.38 -0.84
N SER A 30 6.81 0.05 -0.88
CA SER A 30 7.47 -0.76 -1.91
C SER A 30 6.58 -1.91 -2.37
N LYS A 31 6.74 -2.32 -3.63
CA LYS A 31 6.17 -3.56 -4.20
C LYS A 31 7.15 -4.74 -4.13
N GLU A 32 8.37 -4.50 -3.78
CA GLU A 32 9.41 -5.51 -3.71
C GLU A 32 10.12 -5.47 -2.36
N LEU A 33 10.22 -6.62 -1.73
CA LEU A 33 10.92 -6.83 -0.47
C LEU A 33 12.10 -7.81 -0.68
N ASN A 34 13.15 -7.34 -1.35
CA ASN A 34 14.37 -8.12 -1.52
C ASN A 34 15.29 -8.04 -0.30
N ASP A 35 16.37 -8.82 -0.31
CA ASP A 35 17.30 -8.91 0.82
C ASP A 35 17.94 -7.56 1.18
N GLU A 36 18.30 -6.74 0.20
CA GLU A 36 18.85 -5.39 0.43
C GLU A 36 17.82 -4.50 1.14
N MET A 37 16.56 -4.55 0.71
CA MET A 37 15.48 -3.80 1.32
C MET A 37 15.22 -4.24 2.77
N ILE A 38 15.30 -5.55 3.05
CA ILE A 38 15.20 -6.10 4.41
C ILE A 38 16.30 -5.54 5.30
N GLU A 39 17.56 -5.58 4.87
CA GLU A 39 18.68 -5.03 5.66
C GLU A 39 18.47 -3.55 5.98
N LYS A 40 18.10 -2.75 4.99
CA LYS A 40 17.84 -1.32 5.16
C LYS A 40 16.67 -1.06 6.13
N LEU A 41 15.57 -1.77 5.99
CA LEU A 41 14.40 -1.63 6.86
C LEU A 41 14.74 -1.96 8.32
N LEU A 42 15.53 -3.00 8.58
CA LEU A 42 15.96 -3.37 9.93
C LEU A 42 16.83 -2.30 10.60
N ILE A 43 17.67 -1.61 9.84
CA ILE A 43 18.52 -0.52 10.35
C ILE A 43 17.67 0.69 10.78
N VAL A 44 16.57 0.94 10.09
CA VAL A 44 15.76 2.17 10.26
C VAL A 44 14.37 1.90 10.86
N GLN A 45 14.12 0.71 11.39
CA GLN A 45 12.79 0.24 11.81
C GLN A 45 12.11 1.09 12.90
N ASP A 46 12.88 1.84 13.67
CA ASP A 46 12.39 2.72 14.75
C ASP A 46 11.70 4.00 14.23
N ARG A 47 11.90 4.36 12.96
CA ARG A 47 11.39 5.59 12.36
C ARG A 47 10.67 5.38 11.03
N VAL A 48 10.28 4.13 10.72
CA VAL A 48 9.63 3.76 9.46
C VAL A 48 8.37 2.94 9.72
N ILE A 49 7.28 3.31 9.07
CA ILE A 49 6.15 2.41 8.82
C ILE A 49 6.32 1.89 7.38
N PHE A 50 6.43 0.59 7.25
CA PHE A 50 6.64 -0.07 5.96
C PHE A 50 5.31 -0.54 5.35
N HIS A 51 4.96 0.00 4.20
CA HIS A 51 3.82 -0.41 3.39
C HIS A 51 4.29 -1.37 2.29
N HIS A 52 4.10 -2.64 2.51
CA HIS A 52 4.39 -3.69 1.55
C HIS A 52 3.23 -3.85 0.59
N THR A 53 3.38 -3.41 -0.65
CA THR A 53 2.32 -3.43 -1.66
C THR A 53 2.29 -4.76 -2.39
N VAL A 54 1.33 -5.62 -2.05
CA VAL A 54 1.13 -6.94 -2.67
C VAL A 54 -0.31 -7.02 -3.16
N THR A 55 -0.54 -6.63 -4.41
CA THR A 55 -1.88 -6.52 -5.01
C THR A 55 -2.48 -7.87 -5.43
N GLY A 56 -1.68 -8.92 -5.43
CA GLY A 56 -2.03 -10.21 -6.00
C GLY A 56 -1.76 -10.32 -7.50
N GLN A 57 -1.36 -9.24 -8.17
CA GLN A 57 -1.15 -9.22 -9.61
C GLN A 57 0.32 -9.40 -10.04
N GLY A 58 1.23 -9.57 -9.09
CA GLY A 58 2.65 -9.80 -9.37
C GLY A 58 2.88 -11.02 -10.27
N GLY A 59 3.72 -10.88 -11.30
CA GLY A 59 3.95 -11.88 -12.34
C GLY A 59 2.86 -12.00 -13.39
N THR A 60 1.78 -11.21 -13.31
CA THR A 60 0.73 -11.16 -14.36
C THR A 60 0.99 -10.03 -15.36
N VAL A 61 0.18 -9.98 -16.42
CA VAL A 61 0.26 -8.87 -17.39
C VAL A 61 0.03 -7.50 -16.75
N LEU A 62 -0.69 -7.41 -15.63
CA LEU A 62 -0.94 -6.17 -14.92
C LEU A 62 0.29 -5.66 -14.15
N GLU A 63 1.13 -6.57 -13.68
CA GLU A 63 2.37 -6.31 -12.93
C GLU A 63 3.51 -7.21 -13.43
N PRO A 64 3.97 -7.03 -14.68
CA PRO A 64 4.86 -7.99 -15.35
C PRO A 64 6.23 -8.15 -14.69
N ASN A 65 6.71 -7.13 -14.00
CA ASN A 65 8.02 -7.12 -13.36
C ASN A 65 7.93 -7.03 -11.83
N VAL A 66 6.79 -7.36 -11.23
CA VAL A 66 6.62 -7.50 -9.78
C VAL A 66 6.66 -8.97 -9.43
N GLN A 67 7.27 -9.31 -8.31
CA GLN A 67 7.34 -10.68 -7.81
C GLN A 67 5.96 -11.24 -7.45
N THR A 68 5.86 -12.59 -7.42
CA THR A 68 4.59 -13.23 -7.06
C THR A 68 4.24 -13.02 -5.58
N PRO A 69 2.96 -13.12 -5.19
CA PRO A 69 2.54 -13.00 -3.79
C PRO A 69 3.25 -13.99 -2.86
N GLU A 70 3.55 -15.21 -3.33
CA GLU A 70 4.26 -16.21 -2.55
C GLU A 70 5.70 -15.81 -2.28
N HIS A 71 6.38 -15.24 -3.27
CA HIS A 71 7.74 -14.72 -3.09
C HIS A 71 7.73 -13.59 -2.06
N GLU A 72 6.86 -12.60 -2.23
CA GLU A 72 6.73 -11.47 -1.30
C GLU A 72 6.35 -11.92 0.11
N PHE A 73 5.50 -12.93 0.25
CA PHE A 73 5.18 -13.53 1.54
C PHE A 73 6.39 -14.19 2.21
N ALA A 74 7.22 -14.92 1.45
CA ALA A 74 8.44 -15.53 1.97
C ALA A 74 9.42 -14.45 2.47
N GLN A 75 9.58 -13.35 1.75
CA GLN A 75 10.41 -12.22 2.16
C GLN A 75 9.83 -11.49 3.40
N PHE A 76 8.51 -11.33 3.47
CA PHE A 76 7.85 -10.81 4.67
C PHE A 76 8.12 -11.67 5.91
N ARG A 77 8.00 -13.00 5.78
CA ARG A 77 8.35 -13.95 6.86
C ARG A 77 9.81 -13.79 7.29
N LYS A 78 10.72 -13.62 6.34
CA LYS A 78 12.14 -13.35 6.59
C LYS A 78 12.34 -12.04 7.35
N LEU A 79 11.68 -10.96 6.95
CA LEU A 79 11.72 -9.66 7.64
C LEU A 79 11.26 -9.78 9.10
N LEU A 80 10.12 -10.44 9.35
CA LEU A 80 9.60 -10.66 10.70
C LEU A 80 10.54 -11.52 11.55
N SER A 81 11.07 -12.61 11.01
CA SER A 81 11.98 -13.51 11.75
C SER A 81 13.27 -12.81 12.19
N ARG A 82 13.62 -11.69 11.55
CA ARG A 82 14.76 -10.85 11.88
C ARG A 82 14.43 -9.69 12.84
N GLY A 83 13.19 -9.64 13.33
CA GLY A 83 12.79 -8.73 14.41
C GLY A 83 12.15 -7.42 13.97
N PHE A 84 11.75 -7.25 12.68
CA PHE A 84 11.00 -6.07 12.28
C PHE A 84 9.64 -6.03 13.00
N PRO A 85 9.24 -4.89 13.62
CA PRO A 85 7.99 -4.82 14.38
C PRO A 85 6.76 -4.99 13.49
N LEU A 86 5.89 -5.97 13.82
CA LEU A 86 4.64 -6.18 13.08
C LEU A 86 3.73 -4.94 13.12
N THR A 87 3.78 -4.15 14.18
CA THR A 87 3.03 -2.88 14.31
C THR A 87 3.48 -1.82 13.30
N HIS A 88 4.71 -1.89 12.81
CA HIS A 88 5.25 -1.00 11.78
C HIS A 88 5.05 -1.52 10.35
N TYR A 89 4.44 -2.70 10.22
CA TYR A 89 4.13 -3.31 8.92
C TYR A 89 2.69 -3.05 8.51
N VAL A 90 2.49 -2.75 7.22
CA VAL A 90 1.17 -2.61 6.57
C VAL A 90 1.16 -3.43 5.29
N LEU A 91 0.32 -4.45 5.22
CA LEU A 91 -0.01 -5.09 3.95
C LEU A 91 -0.83 -4.10 3.13
N ARG A 92 -0.39 -3.77 1.93
CA ARG A 92 -1.04 -2.76 1.10
C ARG A 92 -1.58 -3.40 -0.19
N LEU A 93 -2.90 -3.49 -0.29
CA LEU A 93 -3.61 -3.91 -1.50
C LEU A 93 -4.05 -2.65 -2.26
N ASP A 94 -3.11 -2.05 -2.97
CA ASP A 94 -3.32 -0.77 -3.66
C ASP A 94 -2.61 -0.77 -5.03
N PRO A 95 -3.43 -0.77 -6.09
CA PRO A 95 -4.88 -0.78 -6.05
C PRO A 95 -5.50 -2.19 -6.01
N ILE A 96 -6.70 -2.29 -5.46
CA ILE A 96 -7.59 -3.43 -5.69
C ILE A 96 -8.13 -3.35 -7.12
N ILE A 97 -8.02 -4.48 -7.85
CA ILE A 97 -8.53 -4.67 -9.20
C ILE A 97 -9.49 -5.85 -9.17
N LEU A 98 -10.77 -5.62 -9.46
CA LEU A 98 -11.82 -6.63 -9.48
C LEU A 98 -12.52 -6.71 -10.84
N TRP A 99 -11.73 -6.95 -11.90
CA TRP A 99 -12.25 -6.98 -13.28
C TRP A 99 -12.62 -8.37 -13.77
N SER A 100 -12.13 -9.42 -13.09
CA SER A 100 -12.40 -10.81 -13.44
C SER A 100 -12.44 -11.68 -12.16
N LYS A 101 -12.86 -12.94 -12.33
CA LYS A 101 -12.74 -13.93 -11.27
C LYS A 101 -11.27 -14.13 -10.87
N GLU A 102 -10.36 -14.16 -11.82
CA GLU A 102 -8.93 -14.32 -11.59
C GLU A 102 -8.36 -13.21 -10.71
N THR A 103 -8.64 -11.93 -11.03
CA THR A 103 -8.16 -10.80 -10.22
C THR A 103 -8.73 -10.83 -8.80
N GLN A 104 -9.96 -11.32 -8.63
CA GLN A 104 -10.55 -11.55 -7.32
C GLN A 104 -9.86 -12.69 -6.55
N ASP A 105 -9.65 -13.84 -7.20
CA ASP A 105 -9.01 -15.00 -6.61
C ASP A 105 -7.57 -14.66 -6.17
N ASN A 106 -6.87 -13.82 -6.93
CA ASN A 106 -5.54 -13.33 -6.59
C ASN A 106 -5.53 -12.48 -5.30
N ILE A 107 -6.54 -11.64 -5.08
CA ILE A 107 -6.68 -10.87 -3.82
C ILE A 107 -6.94 -11.82 -2.64
N ILE A 108 -7.86 -12.77 -2.80
CA ILE A 108 -8.16 -13.78 -1.77
C ILE A 108 -6.89 -14.56 -1.42
N LYS A 109 -6.12 -14.96 -2.41
CA LYS A 109 -4.85 -15.67 -2.23
C LYS A 109 -3.85 -14.87 -1.37
N VAL A 110 -3.72 -13.56 -1.60
CA VAL A 110 -2.87 -12.71 -0.74
C VAL A 110 -3.37 -12.75 0.70
N LEU A 111 -4.66 -12.55 0.93
CA LEU A 111 -5.22 -12.55 2.29
C LEU A 111 -5.03 -13.90 2.99
N GLU A 112 -5.22 -15.02 2.30
CA GLU A 112 -4.99 -16.37 2.83
C GLU A 112 -3.51 -16.63 3.14
N LEU A 113 -2.58 -16.12 2.34
CA LEU A 113 -1.13 -16.24 2.61
C LEU A 113 -0.72 -15.54 3.90
N TRP A 114 -1.26 -14.34 4.19
CA TRP A 114 -0.89 -13.55 5.39
C TRP A 114 -1.62 -13.99 6.66
N LYS A 115 -2.78 -14.65 6.55
CA LYS A 115 -3.60 -15.10 7.67
C LYS A 115 -2.84 -15.91 8.73
N PRO A 116 -2.01 -16.92 8.41
CA PRO A 116 -1.28 -17.70 9.41
C PRO A 116 -0.38 -16.87 10.31
N VAL A 117 0.18 -15.75 9.81
CA VAL A 117 1.03 -14.86 10.62
C VAL A 117 0.23 -14.19 11.73
N VAL A 118 -1.04 -13.82 11.46
CA VAL A 118 -1.95 -13.27 12.46
C VAL A 118 -2.21 -14.28 13.57
N GLU A 119 -2.44 -15.54 13.20
CA GLU A 119 -2.69 -16.63 14.16
C GLU A 119 -1.45 -16.91 15.02
N GLU A 120 -0.25 -16.94 14.42
CA GLU A 120 1.02 -17.11 15.11
C GLU A 120 1.35 -15.96 16.05
N CYS A 121 1.22 -14.73 15.59
CA CYS A 121 1.56 -13.51 16.35
C CYS A 121 0.46 -13.09 17.33
N ARG A 122 -0.75 -13.65 17.24
CA ARG A 122 -1.95 -13.25 18.00
C ARG A 122 -2.23 -11.75 17.92
N ASN A 123 -1.92 -11.14 16.78
CA ASN A 123 -2.09 -9.72 16.54
C ASN A 123 -2.55 -9.49 15.10
N GLN A 124 -3.53 -8.61 14.90
CA GLN A 124 -4.02 -8.27 13.57
C GLN A 124 -2.94 -7.55 12.76
N ILE A 125 -2.83 -7.92 11.48
CA ILE A 125 -2.02 -7.18 10.52
C ILE A 125 -2.85 -6.00 9.98
N ARG A 126 -2.24 -4.83 9.91
CA ARG A 126 -2.82 -3.68 9.21
C ARG A 126 -2.88 -4.00 7.72
N CYS A 127 -4.08 -3.89 7.14
CA CYS A 127 -4.28 -4.10 5.71
C CYS A 127 -4.92 -2.84 5.11
N ARG A 128 -4.16 -2.13 4.28
CA ARG A 128 -4.59 -0.86 3.65
C ARG A 128 -4.95 -1.08 2.21
N VAL A 129 -6.12 -0.62 1.83
CA VAL A 129 -6.66 -0.79 0.48
C VAL A 129 -6.99 0.54 -0.19
N SER A 130 -6.87 0.58 -1.49
CA SER A 130 -7.55 1.54 -2.37
C SER A 130 -7.99 0.85 -3.65
N VAL A 131 -8.94 1.42 -4.36
CA VAL A 131 -9.46 0.89 -5.61
C VAL A 131 -8.82 1.62 -6.79
N VAL A 132 -8.62 0.93 -7.91
CA VAL A 132 -7.99 1.51 -9.09
C VAL A 132 -8.82 2.65 -9.67
N ASP A 133 -8.19 3.81 -9.85
CA ASP A 133 -8.72 4.95 -10.59
C ASP A 133 -8.34 4.85 -12.08
N LEU A 134 -9.32 4.91 -12.96
CA LEU A 134 -9.10 4.76 -14.39
C LEU A 134 -8.78 6.10 -15.07
N TYR A 135 -7.56 6.56 -14.92
CA TYR A 135 -7.05 7.70 -15.68
C TYR A 135 -7.07 7.41 -17.21
N PRO A 136 -7.24 8.42 -18.09
CA PRO A 136 -7.26 8.20 -19.54
C PRO A 136 -6.07 7.38 -20.06
N HIS A 137 -4.84 7.74 -19.67
CA HIS A 137 -3.63 7.02 -20.07
C HIS A 137 -3.52 5.60 -19.47
N VAL A 138 -4.16 5.34 -18.31
CA VAL A 138 -4.28 3.98 -17.75
C VAL A 138 -5.22 3.14 -18.62
N LYS A 139 -6.37 3.69 -19.02
CA LYS A 139 -7.30 3.02 -19.95
C LYS A 139 -6.63 2.68 -21.29
N GLU A 140 -5.87 3.62 -21.85
CA GLU A 140 -5.12 3.43 -23.11
C GLU A 140 -4.11 2.28 -22.99
N ARG A 141 -3.31 2.26 -21.91
CA ARG A 141 -2.35 1.17 -21.66
C ARG A 141 -3.02 -0.19 -21.49
N LEU A 142 -4.12 -0.26 -20.75
CA LEU A 142 -4.88 -1.49 -20.55
C LEU A 142 -5.48 -1.98 -21.87
N ALA A 143 -6.07 -1.08 -22.66
CA ALA A 143 -6.61 -1.41 -23.98
C ALA A 143 -5.53 -1.91 -24.95
N ALA A 144 -4.36 -1.26 -24.97
CA ALA A 144 -3.22 -1.68 -25.79
C ALA A 144 -2.70 -3.08 -25.39
N ALA A 145 -2.82 -3.45 -24.12
CA ALA A 145 -2.49 -4.78 -23.61
C ALA A 145 -3.62 -5.80 -23.79
N GLY A 146 -4.72 -5.43 -24.46
CA GLY A 146 -5.89 -6.29 -24.66
C GLY A 146 -6.71 -6.56 -23.38
N TYR A 147 -6.53 -5.75 -22.34
CA TYR A 147 -7.21 -5.93 -21.06
C TYR A 147 -8.57 -5.24 -21.05
N LYS A 148 -9.63 -6.02 -20.83
CA LYS A 148 -10.99 -5.48 -20.75
C LYS A 148 -11.28 -5.00 -19.33
N VAL A 149 -11.52 -3.70 -19.21
CA VAL A 149 -11.91 -3.09 -17.94
C VAL A 149 -13.39 -3.35 -17.64
N PHE A 150 -13.73 -3.62 -16.39
CA PHE A 150 -15.09 -3.95 -15.96
C PHE A 150 -16.03 -2.72 -15.95
N TYR A 151 -15.49 -1.52 -15.80
CA TYR A 151 -16.22 -0.25 -15.78
C TYR A 151 -15.42 0.83 -16.51
N ASP A 152 -16.11 1.88 -16.99
CA ASP A 152 -15.48 2.97 -17.74
C ASP A 152 -15.43 4.31 -16.99
N SER A 153 -16.08 4.42 -15.85
CA SER A 153 -16.01 5.59 -14.97
C SER A 153 -14.61 5.76 -14.36
N PHE A 154 -14.22 6.99 -14.06
CA PHE A 154 -12.94 7.28 -13.41
C PHE A 154 -12.83 6.54 -12.06
N THR A 155 -13.86 6.66 -11.21
CA THR A 155 -13.96 5.94 -9.95
C THR A 155 -14.80 4.68 -10.09
N ALA A 156 -14.49 3.67 -9.31
CA ALA A 156 -15.24 2.41 -9.30
C ALA A 156 -16.72 2.61 -8.91
N PRO A 157 -17.65 1.85 -9.53
CA PRO A 157 -19.05 1.86 -9.16
C PRO A 157 -19.29 1.14 -7.83
N ASP A 158 -20.43 1.42 -7.17
CA ASP A 158 -20.79 0.87 -5.86
C ASP A 158 -20.79 -0.67 -5.80
N ALA A 159 -21.07 -1.32 -6.93
CA ALA A 159 -21.00 -2.78 -7.04
C ALA A 159 -19.61 -3.34 -6.73
N VAL A 160 -18.54 -2.60 -7.07
CA VAL A 160 -17.15 -2.98 -6.76
C VAL A 160 -16.91 -2.93 -5.26
N PHE A 161 -17.38 -1.88 -4.58
CA PHE A 161 -17.22 -1.73 -3.13
C PHE A 161 -17.99 -2.79 -2.34
N ARG A 162 -19.22 -3.13 -2.75
CA ARG A 162 -19.96 -4.27 -2.18
C ARG A 162 -19.23 -5.59 -2.37
N ARG A 163 -18.58 -5.79 -3.52
CA ARG A 163 -17.81 -7.01 -3.78
C ARG A 163 -16.54 -7.06 -2.93
N ILE A 164 -15.86 -5.93 -2.72
CA ILE A 164 -14.75 -5.82 -1.77
C ILE A 164 -15.21 -6.25 -0.38
N ASP A 165 -16.31 -5.71 0.13
CA ASP A 165 -16.85 -6.12 1.42
C ASP A 165 -17.12 -7.62 1.49
N THR A 166 -17.77 -8.21 0.47
CA THR A 166 -18.02 -9.65 0.41
C THR A 166 -16.74 -10.50 0.49
N ILE A 167 -15.64 -10.02 -0.07
CA ILE A 167 -14.34 -10.69 0.03
C ILE A 167 -13.77 -10.53 1.43
N PHE A 168 -13.70 -9.29 1.91
CA PHE A 168 -12.98 -8.96 3.13
C PHE A 168 -13.72 -9.32 4.41
N CYS A 169 -15.07 -9.50 4.40
CA CYS A 169 -15.82 -9.90 5.58
C CYS A 169 -15.36 -11.23 6.18
N GLN A 170 -14.78 -12.13 5.37
CA GLN A 170 -14.21 -13.41 5.81
C GLN A 170 -12.89 -13.23 6.57
N PHE A 171 -12.28 -12.04 6.48
CA PHE A 171 -10.95 -11.74 7.00
C PHE A 171 -10.93 -10.68 8.11
N TYR A 172 -12.09 -10.15 8.55
CA TYR A 172 -12.17 -9.10 9.57
C TYR A 172 -11.48 -9.44 10.89
N GLN A 173 -11.44 -10.70 11.25
CA GLN A 173 -10.77 -11.13 12.48
C GLN A 173 -9.24 -11.17 12.36
N TYR A 174 -8.71 -11.23 11.14
CA TYR A 174 -7.27 -11.34 10.87
C TYR A 174 -6.62 -10.00 10.55
N PHE A 175 -7.37 -9.10 9.94
CA PHE A 175 -6.82 -7.84 9.45
C PHE A 175 -7.55 -6.63 10.05
N ARG A 176 -6.74 -5.65 10.47
CA ARG A 176 -7.23 -4.31 10.71
C ARG A 176 -7.37 -3.61 9.36
N LEU A 177 -8.58 -3.59 8.84
CA LEU A 177 -8.85 -3.05 7.52
C LEU A 177 -8.83 -1.52 7.52
N GLU A 178 -8.04 -0.94 6.64
CA GLU A 178 -7.85 0.48 6.46
C GLU A 178 -8.08 0.85 4.99
N CYS A 179 -8.68 2.00 4.70
CA CYS A 179 -8.82 2.49 3.33
C CYS A 179 -8.26 3.90 3.18
N CYS A 180 -7.65 4.17 2.03
CA CYS A 180 -7.11 5.48 1.69
C CYS A 180 -7.95 6.11 0.58
N ALA A 181 -8.58 7.28 0.87
CA ALA A 181 -9.41 8.03 -0.07
C ALA A 181 -10.58 7.23 -0.71
N GLU A 182 -11.16 6.30 0.06
CA GLU A 182 -12.26 5.43 -0.38
C GLU A 182 -13.47 5.54 0.56
N PRO A 183 -14.20 6.67 0.55
CA PRO A 183 -15.31 6.90 1.48
C PRO A 183 -16.44 5.88 1.33
N LYS A 184 -16.58 5.27 0.17
CA LYS A 184 -17.57 4.20 -0.10
C LYS A 184 -17.28 2.91 0.66
N LEU A 185 -16.07 2.74 1.24
CA LEU A 185 -15.73 1.58 2.09
C LEU A 185 -16.07 1.79 3.57
N PHE A 186 -16.36 3.02 4.03
CA PHE A 186 -16.66 3.28 5.44
C PHE A 186 -17.85 2.49 5.99
N PRO A 187 -18.93 2.27 5.23
CA PRO A 187 -20.04 1.44 5.71
C PRO A 187 -19.67 -0.03 5.96
N TYR A 188 -18.51 -0.48 5.47
CA TYR A 188 -18.08 -1.88 5.44
C TYR A 188 -16.90 -2.19 6.38
N ASN A 189 -16.88 -1.57 7.55
CA ASN A 189 -15.85 -1.86 8.56
C ASN A 189 -14.40 -1.55 8.17
N PHE A 190 -14.20 -0.61 7.26
CA PHE A 190 -12.88 -0.10 6.91
C PHE A 190 -12.60 1.22 7.64
N MET A 191 -11.48 1.28 8.32
CA MET A 191 -11.02 2.51 8.99
C MET A 191 -10.42 3.48 7.98
N HIS A 192 -10.83 4.75 8.05
CA HIS A 192 -10.31 5.78 7.16
C HIS A 192 -8.98 6.34 7.68
N TYR A 193 -7.88 5.88 7.11
CA TYR A 193 -6.55 6.42 7.37
C TYR A 193 -5.85 6.83 6.08
N GLY A 194 -5.20 8.00 6.09
CA GLY A 194 -4.29 8.40 5.02
C GLY A 194 -3.05 7.52 4.94
N CYS A 195 -2.35 7.52 3.81
CA CYS A 195 -1.09 6.77 3.66
C CYS A 195 0.00 7.24 4.63
N ALA A 196 -0.10 8.48 5.11
CA ALA A 196 0.68 9.03 6.20
C ALA A 196 -0.30 9.68 7.18
N SER A 197 -0.47 9.13 8.37
CA SER A 197 -1.50 9.49 9.32
C SER A 197 -0.95 9.73 10.73
N TYR A 198 -1.76 10.33 11.60
CA TYR A 198 -1.43 10.44 13.02
C TYR A 198 -1.26 9.06 13.69
N TYR A 199 -2.00 8.06 13.22
CA TYR A 199 -1.86 6.70 13.74
C TYR A 199 -0.48 6.10 13.42
N ASP A 200 0.07 6.42 12.23
CA ASP A 200 1.44 6.01 11.90
C ASP A 200 2.47 6.69 12.81
N LEU A 201 2.26 7.98 13.15
CA LEU A 201 3.11 8.68 14.10
C LEU A 201 3.00 8.11 15.53
N GLU A 202 1.79 7.74 15.96
CA GLU A 202 1.55 7.10 17.27
C GLU A 202 2.33 5.78 17.38
N LEU A 203 2.28 4.94 16.34
CA LEU A 203 3.03 3.68 16.30
C LEU A 203 4.55 3.89 16.33
N LEU A 204 5.05 5.00 15.79
CA LEU A 204 6.45 5.41 15.87
C LEU A 204 6.81 6.09 17.22
N GLY A 205 5.90 6.08 18.20
CA GLY A 205 6.14 6.60 19.54
C GLY A 205 5.98 8.11 19.70
N PHE A 206 5.35 8.81 18.73
CA PHE A 206 5.08 10.23 18.86
C PHE A 206 3.82 10.45 19.71
N ASP A 207 3.95 11.20 20.79
CA ASP A 207 2.81 11.64 21.58
C ASP A 207 1.93 12.66 20.84
N LYS A 208 0.75 12.95 21.40
CA LYS A 208 -0.24 13.85 20.74
C LYS A 208 0.28 15.25 20.50
N GLU A 209 1.17 15.78 21.36
CA GLU A 209 1.71 17.12 21.19
C GLU A 209 2.71 17.14 20.01
N ARG A 210 3.60 16.16 19.93
CA ARG A 210 4.50 16.01 18.77
C ARG A 210 3.76 15.75 17.46
N GLN A 211 2.68 14.96 17.47
CA GLN A 211 1.86 14.72 16.28
C GLN A 211 1.32 16.01 15.69
N LYS A 212 0.90 16.98 16.50
CA LYS A 212 0.41 18.30 16.04
C LYS A 212 1.44 19.08 15.21
N GLU A 213 2.74 18.85 15.43
CA GLU A 213 3.79 19.50 14.67
C GLU A 213 3.81 19.12 13.18
N TYR A 214 3.24 17.95 12.82
CA TYR A 214 3.12 17.47 11.43
C TYR A 214 1.93 18.08 10.68
N GLY A 215 1.08 18.84 11.35
CA GLY A 215 -0.09 19.50 10.78
C GLY A 215 -1.27 18.57 10.52
N ALA A 216 -2.41 19.15 10.22
CA ALA A 216 -3.64 18.41 9.96
C ALA A 216 -3.61 17.70 8.60
N PRO A 217 -4.46 16.68 8.40
CA PRO A 217 -4.71 16.11 7.08
C PRO A 217 -5.13 17.16 6.06
N ASP A 218 -4.65 17.03 4.82
CA ASP A 218 -4.96 17.95 3.73
C ASP A 218 -5.76 17.24 2.64
N LYS A 219 -7.02 17.67 2.47
CA LYS A 219 -7.94 17.13 1.45
C LYS A 219 -7.60 17.60 0.01
N LYS A 220 -6.59 18.43 -0.18
CA LYS A 220 -6.27 19.03 -1.50
C LYS A 220 -5.73 18.02 -2.52
N GLN A 221 -5.18 16.89 -2.08
CA GLN A 221 -4.64 15.89 -3.02
C GLN A 221 -5.76 15.09 -3.72
N ARG A 222 -6.73 14.62 -2.93
CA ARG A 222 -8.01 14.02 -3.36
C ARG A 222 -9.03 14.49 -2.33
N GLY A 223 -10.26 14.79 -2.72
CA GLY A 223 -11.29 15.34 -1.82
C GLY A 223 -11.48 14.56 -0.53
N ASP A 224 -11.23 13.25 -0.56
CA ASP A 224 -11.38 12.33 0.57
C ASP A 224 -10.04 11.84 1.16
N CYS A 225 -8.92 12.44 0.78
CA CYS A 225 -7.61 12.07 1.31
C CYS A 225 -7.44 12.55 2.76
N MET A 226 -7.00 11.65 3.65
CA MET A 226 -6.69 11.93 5.05
C MET A 226 -5.19 11.92 5.35
N CYS A 227 -4.35 12.03 4.32
CA CYS A 227 -2.91 12.11 4.49
C CYS A 227 -2.50 13.43 5.14
N LEU A 228 -1.52 13.38 6.02
CA LEU A 228 -0.91 14.58 6.60
C LEU A 228 -0.42 15.53 5.50
N ALA A 229 -0.68 16.84 5.68
CA ALA A 229 -0.43 17.87 4.67
C ALA A 229 1.05 18.01 4.27
N LYS A 230 1.94 17.83 5.22
CA LYS A 230 3.37 18.09 5.05
C LYS A 230 4.16 16.83 4.79
N LYS A 231 4.09 16.35 3.54
CA LYS A 231 4.90 15.21 3.06
C LYS A 231 6.18 15.71 2.38
N GLN A 232 7.24 14.95 2.54
CA GLN A 232 8.48 15.08 1.77
C GLN A 232 8.72 13.81 0.99
N ILE A 233 8.74 13.91 -0.33
CA ILE A 233 9.03 12.76 -1.18
C ILE A 233 10.50 12.33 -0.98
N LEU A 234 10.68 11.05 -0.72
CA LEU A 234 11.98 10.41 -0.55
C LEU A 234 12.28 9.55 -1.79
N GLY A 235 13.46 9.69 -2.34
CA GLY A 235 13.92 8.82 -3.42
C GLY A 235 13.08 8.94 -4.69
N THR A 236 13.42 9.89 -5.55
CA THR A 236 12.89 9.97 -6.91
C THR A 236 14.01 9.63 -7.89
N LYS A 237 13.65 8.94 -8.99
CA LYS A 237 14.53 8.77 -10.14
C LYS A 237 13.83 9.30 -11.39
N PRO A 238 14.58 9.83 -12.37
CA PRO A 238 14.01 10.12 -13.69
C PRO A 238 13.63 8.82 -14.40
N GLY A 239 12.56 8.88 -15.19
CA GLY A 239 12.05 7.76 -15.96
C GLY A 239 10.99 6.93 -15.25
N ARG A 240 10.48 5.94 -15.94
CA ARG A 240 9.42 5.04 -15.48
C ARG A 240 9.96 4.05 -14.44
N CYS A 241 9.14 3.74 -13.43
CA CYS A 241 9.44 2.69 -12.48
C CYS A 241 9.59 1.32 -13.20
N PRO A 242 10.65 0.53 -12.91
CA PRO A 242 10.91 -0.74 -13.56
C PRO A 242 9.81 -1.80 -13.41
N HIS A 243 8.95 -1.71 -12.41
CA HIS A 243 7.82 -2.62 -12.25
C HIS A 243 6.87 -2.65 -13.46
N GLY A 244 6.74 -1.55 -14.18
CA GLY A 244 5.96 -1.50 -15.43
C GLY A 244 4.46 -1.76 -15.28
N CYS A 245 3.88 -1.54 -14.09
CA CYS A 245 2.46 -1.79 -13.81
C CYS A 245 1.54 -1.07 -14.80
N LEU A 246 0.63 -1.80 -15.45
CA LEU A 246 -0.26 -1.22 -16.48
C LEU A 246 -1.25 -0.20 -15.91
N TYR A 247 -1.66 -0.35 -14.67
CA TYR A 247 -2.59 0.54 -13.98
C TYR A 247 -1.92 1.74 -13.28
N CYS A 248 -0.60 1.88 -13.38
CA CYS A 248 0.12 2.97 -12.71
C CYS A 248 -0.40 4.34 -13.20
N PHE A 249 -0.73 5.22 -12.26
CA PHE A 249 -1.27 6.55 -12.56
C PHE A 249 -0.21 7.54 -13.12
N TRP A 250 1.07 7.23 -12.94
CA TRP A 250 2.15 8.02 -13.52
C TRP A 250 2.14 7.90 -15.04
N LYS A 251 2.31 9.02 -15.70
CA LYS A 251 2.52 9.07 -17.15
C LYS A 251 3.94 8.64 -17.47
N ASP A 252 4.09 8.05 -18.64
CA ASP A 252 5.39 7.69 -19.21
C ASP A 252 6.20 8.92 -19.56
#